data_abab5f7ede580eebda36b5030bb8ad03
#
_entry.id   abab5f7ede580eebda36b5030bb8ad03
#
_cell.length_a   1.000
_cell.length_b   1.000
_cell.length_c   1.000
_cell.angle_alpha   90.00
_cell.angle_beta   90.00
_cell.angle_gamma   90.00
#
_symmetry.space_group_name_H-M   'P 1'
#
loop_
_entity.id
_entity.type
_entity.pdbx_description
1 polymer ?
#
loop_
_entity_poly.entity_id
_entity_poly.type
_entity_poly.pdbx_seq_one_letter_code
_entity_poly.pdbx_strand_id
1 'polypeptide(L)' 'IVAHNHPSGSLQPSENDKRMTRKLSAAADTLDIQLLDHLIVAGSGYFSFSDQGLL' A
#
# COMPACT_ATOMS: atom_id res chain seq x y z
N ILE A 1 9.47 -0.72 0.83
CA ILE A 1 8.27 -1.05 0.05
C ILE A 1 7.54 -2.20 0.74
N VAL A 2 6.23 -2.08 0.87
CA VAL A 2 5.37 -3.14 1.37
C VAL A 2 4.42 -3.58 0.27
N ALA A 3 3.97 -4.83 0.33
CA ALA A 3 3.07 -5.37 -0.67
C ALA A 3 2.14 -6.41 -0.04
N HIS A 4 0.93 -6.52 -0.57
CA HIS A 4 0.01 -7.59 -0.20
C HIS A 4 -0.82 -7.99 -1.41
N ASN A 5 -1.45 -9.15 -1.35
CA ASN A 5 -2.25 -9.65 -2.45
C ASN A 5 -3.74 -9.59 -2.10
N HIS A 6 -4.57 -9.46 -3.15
CA HIS A 6 -6.02 -9.56 -3.03
C HIS A 6 -6.47 -10.83 -3.75
N PRO A 7 -6.80 -11.91 -3.03
CA PRO A 7 -7.22 -13.16 -3.67
C PRO A 7 -8.45 -13.01 -4.56
N SER A 8 -9.29 -12.02 -4.30
CA SER A 8 -10.47 -11.75 -5.12
C SER A 8 -10.14 -11.23 -6.52
N GLY A 9 -8.90 -10.83 -6.77
CA GLY A 9 -8.48 -10.23 -8.03
C GLY A 9 -8.73 -8.74 -8.14
N SER A 10 -9.32 -8.12 -7.12
CA SER A 10 -9.56 -6.67 -7.10
C SER A 10 -8.27 -5.89 -6.87
N LEU A 11 -8.04 -4.85 -7.67
CA LEU A 11 -6.92 -3.92 -7.47
C LEU A 11 -7.34 -2.67 -6.71
N GLN A 12 -8.60 -2.57 -6.30
CA GLN A 12 -9.07 -1.42 -5.52
C GLN A 12 -8.62 -1.55 -4.07
N PRO A 13 -7.97 -0.53 -3.51
CA PRO A 13 -7.63 -0.55 -2.09
C PRO A 13 -8.89 -0.42 -1.24
N SER A 14 -8.98 -1.22 -0.19
CA SER A 14 -10.06 -1.09 0.78
C SER A 14 -9.76 0.08 1.72
N GLU A 15 -10.75 0.51 2.49
CA GLU A 15 -10.51 1.54 3.52
C GLU A 15 -9.51 1.05 4.57
N ASN A 16 -9.54 -0.26 4.89
CA ASN A 16 -8.54 -0.85 5.78
C ASN A 16 -7.14 -0.80 5.19
N ASP A 17 -7.00 -1.02 3.88
CA ASP A 17 -5.71 -0.92 3.19
C ASP A 17 -5.15 0.49 3.30
N LYS A 18 -5.99 1.50 3.06
CA LYS A 18 -5.59 2.90 3.15
C LYS A 18 -5.21 3.27 4.58
N ARG A 19 -5.96 2.80 5.56
CA ARG A 19 -5.67 3.06 6.96
C ARG A 19 -4.36 2.41 7.38
N MET A 20 -4.12 1.17 6.96
CA MET A 20 -2.87 0.46 7.23
C MET A 20 -1.68 1.21 6.62
N THR A 21 -1.83 1.68 5.39
CA THR A 21 -0.77 2.44 4.71
C THR A 21 -0.41 3.70 5.48
N ARG A 22 -1.40 4.43 5.99
CA ARG A 22 -1.15 5.63 6.79
C ARG A 22 -0.42 5.30 8.09
N LYS A 23 -0.79 4.19 8.75
CA LYS A 23 -0.11 3.73 9.97
C LYS A 23 1.33 3.32 9.69
N LEU A 24 1.55 2.61 8.60
CA LEU A 24 2.90 2.17 8.21
C LEU A 24 3.79 3.37 7.90
N SER A 25 3.26 4.36 7.20
CA SER A 25 4.01 5.58 6.89
C SER A 25 4.40 6.33 8.15
N ALA A 26 3.47 6.48 9.09
CA ALA A 26 3.74 7.15 10.37
C ALA A 26 4.78 6.39 11.20
N ALA A 27 4.66 5.07 11.26
CA ALA A 27 5.62 4.25 12.00
C ALA A 27 7.01 4.30 11.37
N ALA A 28 7.08 4.28 10.04
CA ALA A 28 8.34 4.39 9.31
C ALA A 28 9.02 5.75 9.60
N ASP A 29 8.24 6.83 9.60
CA ASP A 29 8.76 8.17 9.92
C ASP A 29 9.35 8.21 11.33
N THR A 30 8.70 7.56 12.30
CA THR A 30 9.18 7.49 13.67
C THR A 30 10.54 6.80 13.75
N LEU A 31 10.81 5.84 12.86
CA LEU A 31 12.04 5.08 12.81
C LEU A 31 13.06 5.64 11.80
N ASP A 32 12.79 6.84 11.25
CA ASP A 32 13.61 7.44 10.18
C ASP A 32 13.74 6.54 8.95
N ILE A 33 12.68 5.80 8.64
CA ILE A 33 12.59 4.97 7.45
C ILE A 33 11.57 5.59 6.51
N GLN A 34 11.92 5.71 5.24
CA GLN A 34 10.99 6.24 4.25
C GLN A 34 10.21 5.10 3.61
N LEU A 35 8.88 5.15 3.69
CA LEU A 35 8.01 4.23 2.98
C LEU A 35 7.84 4.74 1.54
N LEU A 36 8.48 4.06 0.59
CA LEU A 36 8.50 4.49 -0.81
C LEU A 36 7.22 4.10 -1.55
N ASP A 37 6.64 2.95 -1.22
CA ASP A 37 5.43 2.49 -1.88
C ASP A 37 4.74 1.40 -1.09
N HIS A 38 3.46 1.20 -1.40
CA HIS A 38 2.65 0.08 -0.94
C HIS A 38 1.93 -0.47 -2.17
N LEU A 39 2.10 -1.75 -2.45
CA LEU A 39 1.57 -2.38 -3.66
C LEU A 39 0.49 -3.39 -3.31
N ILE A 40 -0.59 -3.37 -4.08
CA ILE A 40 -1.59 -4.44 -4.07
C ILE A 40 -1.36 -5.26 -5.33
N VAL A 41 -1.17 -6.56 -5.17
CA VAL A 41 -0.92 -7.46 -6.30
C VAL A 41 -2.11 -8.39 -6.45
N ALA A 42 -2.69 -8.46 -7.65
CA ALA A 42 -3.83 -9.32 -7.93
C ALA A 42 -3.79 -9.74 -9.41
N GLY A 43 -3.95 -11.04 -9.66
CA GLY A 43 -3.87 -11.57 -11.03
C GLY A 43 -2.56 -11.19 -11.69
N SER A 44 -2.64 -10.58 -12.86
CA SER A 44 -1.45 -10.13 -13.60
C SER A 44 -1.15 -8.64 -13.42
N GLY A 45 -1.87 -7.96 -12.52
CA GLY A 45 -1.72 -6.52 -12.32
C GLY A 45 -1.29 -6.14 -10.92
N TYR A 46 -1.13 -4.85 -10.72
CA TYR A 46 -0.83 -4.30 -9.41
C TYR A 46 -1.40 -2.89 -9.30
N PHE A 47 -1.56 -2.43 -8.07
CA PHE A 47 -1.95 -1.07 -7.73
C PHE A 47 -0.84 -0.47 -6.87
N SER A 48 -0.35 0.71 -7.23
CA SER A 48 0.68 1.43 -6.49
C SER A 48 0.06 2.61 -5.76
N PHE A 49 0.17 2.65 -4.44
CA PHE A 49 -0.32 3.78 -3.65
C PHE A 49 0.43 5.06 -3.98
N SER A 50 1.74 4.96 -4.26
CA SER A 50 2.54 6.11 -4.64
C SER A 50 2.08 6.69 -5.97
N ASP A 51 1.85 5.83 -6.98
CA ASP A 51 1.39 6.27 -8.30
C ASP A 51 0.04 6.97 -8.23
N GLN A 52 -0.81 6.59 -7.27
CA GLN A 52 -2.15 7.16 -7.13
C GLN A 52 -2.21 8.33 -6.14
N GLY A 53 -1.08 8.75 -5.62
CA GLY A 53 -1.02 9.87 -4.69
C GLY A 53 -1.61 9.57 -3.32
N LEU A 54 -1.65 8.30 -2.92
CA LEU A 54 -2.21 7.87 -1.64
C LEU A 54 -1.13 7.59 -0.58
N LEU A 55 0.09 7.93 -0.88
CA LEU A 55 1.21 7.67 0.04
C LEU A 55 1.85 8.97 0.50
#